data_1cc2187f8a776d7313983ddedc2c8d48
#
_entry.id   1cc2187f8a776d7313983ddedc2c8d48
#
_cell.length_a   1.000
_cell.length_b   1.000
_cell.length_c   1.000
_cell.angle_alpha   90.00
_cell.angle_beta   90.00
_cell.angle_gamma   90.00
#
_symmetry.space_group_name_H-M   'P 1'
#
loop_
_entity.id
_entity.type
_entity.pdbx_description
1 polymer ?
#
loop_
_entity_poly.entity_id
_entity_poly.type
_entity_poly.pdbx_seq_one_letter_code
_entity_poly.pdbx_strand_id
1 'polypeptide(L)'
;MEIDIEKFCRGNWYVKYFSCEKYAEEFYDFGIMQFCPLKYFIGLENKGRGDSEEGKITGVGMLYYKEPSETKYRKLIDYQSLRGNTQSLVYCISDLPKYTYIGNTFLIDPKIYDDFGENVNEVFAVFIDKEYFHKRLFDFCTERSVELAYGHVLYDNNEIAPSEVAKILGNQSHRHYFKKPIDYRYQCEFRYVVGNDTQDFIKKTQAQKTQNGYTIDIGCLHEYSFLSKIVR
;
A
#
# COMPACT_ATOMS: atom_id res chain seq x y z
N MET A 1 16.65 6.24 23.94
CA MET A 1 16.49 7.39 23.03
C MET A 1 15.24 8.11 23.49
N GLU A 2 15.34 9.32 24.04
CA GLU A 2 14.17 10.11 24.39
C GLU A 2 13.52 10.56 23.07
N ILE A 3 12.27 10.15 22.87
CA ILE A 3 11.47 10.62 21.75
C ILE A 3 11.08 12.07 22.09
N ASP A 4 11.40 13.02 21.22
CA ASP A 4 10.87 14.38 21.34
C ASP A 4 9.36 14.35 21.10
N ILE A 5 8.62 14.18 22.19
CA ILE A 5 7.16 14.02 22.20
C ILE A 5 6.47 15.27 21.59
N GLU A 6 7.04 16.48 21.77
CA GLU A 6 6.47 17.67 21.15
C GLU A 6 6.59 17.65 19.62
N LYS A 7 7.73 17.21 19.11
CA LYS A 7 7.94 17.00 17.66
C LYS A 7 6.98 15.94 17.15
N PHE A 8 6.79 14.85 17.91
CA PHE A 8 5.89 13.78 17.59
C PHE A 8 4.43 14.20 17.55
N CYS A 9 3.93 14.91 18.58
CA CYS A 9 2.53 15.36 18.64
C CYS A 9 2.17 16.41 17.58
N ARG A 10 3.15 17.13 17.03
CA ARG A 10 2.96 18.09 15.92
C ARG A 10 3.13 17.44 14.55
N GLY A 11 3.68 16.22 14.53
CA GLY A 11 4.06 15.52 13.30
C GLY A 11 2.87 14.99 12.51
N ASN A 12 3.12 14.85 11.23
CA ASN A 12 2.25 14.23 10.26
C ASN A 12 2.93 12.90 9.86
N TRP A 13 2.56 11.81 10.56
CA TRP A 13 3.33 10.58 10.55
C TRP A 13 2.71 9.48 9.70
N TYR A 14 3.57 8.77 8.95
CA TYR A 14 3.32 7.40 8.55
C TYR A 14 3.86 6.44 9.58
N VAL A 15 3.25 5.25 9.65
CA VAL A 15 3.77 4.14 10.46
C VAL A 15 3.85 2.88 9.60
N LYS A 16 5.02 2.25 9.63
CA LYS A 16 5.22 0.94 9.04
C LYS A 16 5.40 -0.08 10.15
N TYR A 17 4.53 -1.08 10.16
CA TYR A 17 4.57 -2.18 11.14
C TYR A 17 5.32 -3.39 10.57
N PHE A 18 6.06 -4.08 11.45
CA PHE A 18 6.86 -5.25 11.14
C PHE A 18 6.66 -6.32 12.22
N SER A 19 6.66 -7.60 11.79
CA SER A 19 6.63 -8.76 12.70
C SER A 19 8.01 -9.11 13.27
N CYS A 20 9.08 -8.50 12.78
CA CYS A 20 10.45 -8.83 13.14
C CYS A 20 11.29 -7.55 13.23
N GLU A 21 12.06 -7.44 14.31
CA GLU A 21 12.95 -6.30 14.59
C GLU A 21 13.92 -6.04 13.44
N LYS A 22 14.55 -7.09 12.94
CA LYS A 22 15.49 -6.99 11.81
C LYS A 22 14.92 -6.24 10.60
N TYR A 23 13.67 -6.52 10.21
CA TYR A 23 13.06 -5.84 9.07
C TYR A 23 12.69 -4.38 9.37
N ALA A 24 12.38 -4.09 10.63
CA ALA A 24 12.15 -2.72 11.07
C ALA A 24 13.46 -1.92 11.07
N GLU A 25 14.56 -2.51 11.54
CA GLU A 25 15.90 -1.94 11.48
C GLU A 25 16.36 -1.72 10.03
N GLU A 26 16.22 -2.72 9.15
CA GLU A 26 16.58 -2.59 7.73
C GLU A 26 15.83 -1.44 7.06
N PHE A 27 14.54 -1.25 7.38
CA PHE A 27 13.77 -0.11 6.88
C PHE A 27 14.24 1.21 7.50
N TYR A 28 14.50 1.23 8.81
CA TYR A 28 14.92 2.42 9.55
C TYR A 28 16.34 2.87 9.17
N ASP A 29 17.30 1.91 9.12
CA ASP A 29 18.72 2.19 8.89
C ASP A 29 19.05 2.44 7.42
N PHE A 30 18.39 1.75 6.52
CA PHE A 30 18.74 1.75 5.08
C PHE A 30 17.57 2.14 4.16
N GLY A 31 16.36 2.35 4.70
CA GLY A 31 15.19 2.64 3.87
C GLY A 31 14.79 1.48 2.95
N ILE A 32 15.03 0.23 3.38
CA ILE A 32 14.70 -0.95 2.57
C ILE A 32 13.18 -1.13 2.52
N MET A 33 12.62 -0.89 1.34
CA MET A 33 11.18 -1.01 1.07
C MET A 33 10.89 -2.27 0.27
N GLN A 34 10.00 -3.13 0.77
CA GLN A 34 9.57 -4.31 0.02
C GLN A 34 8.25 -4.04 -0.70
N PHE A 35 8.30 -4.02 -2.02
CA PHE A 35 7.13 -3.99 -2.88
C PHE A 35 6.67 -5.42 -3.19
N CYS A 36 5.42 -5.73 -2.89
CA CYS A 36 4.84 -7.04 -3.14
C CYS A 36 3.80 -6.96 -4.27
N PRO A 37 3.68 -7.99 -5.13
CA PRO A 37 2.56 -8.06 -6.06
C PRO A 37 1.24 -8.12 -5.30
N LEU A 38 0.20 -7.48 -5.83
CA LEU A 38 -1.13 -7.45 -5.18
C LEU A 38 -1.64 -8.87 -4.86
N LYS A 39 -1.36 -9.85 -5.71
CA LYS A 39 -1.70 -11.26 -5.48
C LYS A 39 -1.12 -11.85 -4.19
N TYR A 40 -0.02 -11.29 -3.68
CA TYR A 40 0.58 -11.72 -2.42
C TYR A 40 -0.36 -11.44 -1.24
N PHE A 41 -0.97 -10.25 -1.23
CA PHE A 41 -1.92 -9.86 -0.18
C PHE A 41 -3.20 -10.69 -0.23
N ILE A 42 -3.68 -11.06 -1.42
CA ILE A 42 -4.81 -11.99 -1.61
C ILE A 42 -4.52 -13.34 -0.95
N GLY A 43 -3.29 -13.84 -1.08
CA GLY A 43 -2.87 -15.14 -0.52
C GLY A 43 -2.60 -15.14 0.99
N LEU A 44 -2.60 -13.96 1.64
CA LEU A 44 -2.38 -13.85 3.09
C LEU A 44 -3.66 -13.93 3.93
N GLU A 45 -4.83 -14.03 3.32
CA GLU A 45 -6.15 -13.98 4.00
C GLU A 45 -6.22 -14.87 5.25
N ASN A 46 -5.64 -16.08 5.19
CA ASN A 46 -5.59 -17.01 6.32
C ASN A 46 -4.62 -16.57 7.45
N LYS A 47 -3.94 -15.41 7.30
CA LYS A 47 -2.94 -14.90 8.25
C LYS A 47 -3.29 -13.51 8.81
N GLY A 48 -4.53 -13.04 8.63
CA GLY A 48 -4.99 -11.74 9.14
C GLY A 48 -4.55 -10.52 8.33
N ARG A 49 -3.51 -10.62 7.50
CA ARG A 49 -2.99 -9.48 6.69
C ARG A 49 -3.52 -9.41 5.26
N GLY A 50 -4.13 -10.49 4.80
CA GLY A 50 -4.64 -10.59 3.45
C GLY A 50 -6.08 -10.16 3.33
N ASP A 51 -6.47 -9.83 2.12
CA ASP A 51 -7.83 -9.57 1.72
C ASP A 51 -8.10 -10.28 0.40
N SER A 52 -8.98 -11.30 0.43
CA SER A 52 -9.37 -12.05 -0.77
C SER A 52 -10.05 -11.16 -1.81
N GLU A 53 -10.57 -10.02 -1.39
CA GLU A 53 -11.22 -9.04 -2.24
C GLU A 53 -10.24 -8.02 -2.85
N GLU A 54 -8.93 -8.10 -2.51
CA GLU A 54 -7.90 -7.20 -3.05
C GLU A 54 -7.92 -7.17 -4.58
N GLY A 55 -8.00 -5.94 -5.12
CA GLY A 55 -8.06 -5.70 -6.56
C GLY A 55 -9.35 -6.15 -7.23
N LYS A 56 -10.36 -6.59 -6.48
CA LYS A 56 -11.66 -6.97 -7.02
C LYS A 56 -12.48 -5.72 -7.36
N ILE A 57 -13.06 -5.77 -8.54
CA ILE A 57 -13.94 -4.75 -9.08
C ILE A 57 -15.35 -5.35 -9.04
N THR A 58 -16.15 -4.97 -8.05
CA THR A 58 -17.54 -5.41 -7.94
C THR A 58 -18.45 -4.46 -8.68
N GLY A 59 -19.43 -4.99 -9.39
CA GLY A 59 -20.43 -4.24 -10.14
C GLY A 59 -21.11 -5.12 -11.16
N VAL A 60 -22.27 -4.69 -11.66
CA VAL A 60 -22.99 -5.39 -12.74
C VAL A 60 -23.00 -4.51 -13.97
N GLY A 61 -22.57 -5.03 -15.09
CA GLY A 61 -22.59 -4.24 -16.31
C GLY A 61 -22.15 -4.99 -17.55
N MET A 62 -22.33 -4.30 -18.68
CA MET A 62 -21.88 -4.74 -19.99
C MET A 62 -20.86 -3.73 -20.51
N LEU A 63 -19.70 -4.21 -20.92
CA LEU A 63 -18.70 -3.40 -21.60
C LEU A 63 -18.77 -3.65 -23.10
N TYR A 64 -18.70 -2.57 -23.85
CA TYR A 64 -18.66 -2.57 -25.29
C TYR A 64 -17.37 -1.92 -25.77
N TYR A 65 -16.81 -2.48 -26.82
CA TYR A 65 -15.63 -1.98 -27.47
C TYR A 65 -15.95 -1.56 -28.91
N LYS A 66 -15.29 -0.55 -29.41
CA LYS A 66 -15.38 -0.09 -30.76
C LYS A 66 -13.99 0.27 -31.30
N GLU A 67 -13.56 -0.41 -32.35
CA GLU A 67 -12.34 0.00 -33.06
C GLU A 67 -12.53 1.39 -33.69
N PRO A 68 -11.47 2.21 -33.75
CA PRO A 68 -11.56 3.54 -34.36
C PRO A 68 -12.11 3.54 -35.80
N SER A 69 -11.87 2.45 -36.54
CA SER A 69 -12.32 2.26 -37.93
C SER A 69 -13.73 1.69 -38.07
N GLU A 70 -14.34 1.24 -36.98
CA GLU A 70 -15.67 0.59 -37.01
C GLU A 70 -16.80 1.58 -36.69
N THR A 71 -17.98 1.30 -37.26
CA THR A 71 -19.20 2.08 -36.99
C THR A 71 -20.04 1.49 -35.86
N LYS A 72 -19.83 0.20 -35.54
CA LYS A 72 -20.62 -0.54 -34.54
C LYS A 72 -19.81 -0.90 -33.32
N TYR A 73 -20.47 -0.84 -32.16
CA TYR A 73 -19.94 -1.38 -30.92
C TYR A 73 -20.08 -2.89 -30.90
N ARG A 74 -19.02 -3.58 -30.43
CA ARG A 74 -19.05 -5.01 -30.11
C ARG A 74 -19.11 -5.18 -28.62
N LYS A 75 -19.93 -6.12 -28.15
CA LYS A 75 -19.95 -6.50 -26.75
C LYS A 75 -18.61 -7.15 -26.37
N LEU A 76 -17.92 -6.58 -25.41
CA LEU A 76 -16.64 -7.09 -24.92
C LEU A 76 -16.88 -8.15 -23.85
N ILE A 77 -17.64 -7.82 -22.81
CA ILE A 77 -17.88 -8.70 -21.66
C ILE A 77 -19.15 -8.28 -20.89
N ASP A 78 -19.86 -9.26 -20.34
CA ASP A 78 -20.75 -9.08 -19.19
C ASP A 78 -19.93 -9.35 -17.94
N TYR A 79 -20.08 -8.52 -16.91
CA TYR A 79 -19.38 -8.75 -15.67
C TYR A 79 -20.30 -8.55 -14.46
N GLN A 80 -20.12 -9.40 -13.44
CA GLN A 80 -20.63 -9.19 -12.09
C GLN A 80 -19.49 -8.87 -11.14
N SER A 81 -18.32 -9.45 -11.41
CA SER A 81 -17.09 -9.22 -10.66
C SER A 81 -15.91 -9.47 -11.59
N LEU A 82 -15.00 -8.51 -11.63
CA LEU A 82 -13.73 -8.62 -12.33
C LEU A 82 -12.61 -8.45 -11.31
N ARG A 83 -11.42 -8.91 -11.66
CA ARG A 83 -10.22 -8.63 -10.90
C ARG A 83 -9.25 -7.84 -11.78
N GLY A 84 -8.73 -6.75 -11.24
CA GLY A 84 -7.72 -5.94 -11.91
C GLY A 84 -6.37 -6.68 -12.00
N ASN A 85 -5.35 -6.01 -12.51
CA ASN A 85 -4.00 -6.57 -12.58
C ASN A 85 -3.44 -6.83 -11.18
N THR A 86 -3.26 -8.10 -10.82
CA THR A 86 -2.74 -8.54 -9.52
C THR A 86 -1.22 -8.69 -9.47
N GLN A 87 -0.53 -8.47 -10.57
CA GLN A 87 0.93 -8.55 -10.67
C GLN A 87 1.62 -7.21 -10.37
N SER A 88 0.87 -6.10 -10.36
CA SER A 88 1.43 -4.79 -10.01
C SER A 88 1.97 -4.80 -8.60
N LEU A 89 3.13 -4.19 -8.43
CA LEU A 89 3.81 -4.12 -7.15
C LEU A 89 3.23 -2.99 -6.30
N VAL A 90 2.97 -3.29 -5.03
CA VAL A 90 2.36 -2.38 -4.06
C VAL A 90 3.23 -2.31 -2.81
N TYR A 91 3.43 -1.12 -2.29
CA TYR A 91 3.98 -0.86 -0.97
C TYR A 91 2.91 -0.18 -0.11
N CYS A 92 2.67 -0.72 1.08
CA CYS A 92 1.65 -0.23 2.01
C CYS A 92 2.31 0.33 3.26
N ILE A 93 1.80 1.46 3.73
CA ILE A 93 2.17 2.11 4.99
C ILE A 93 0.90 2.66 5.63
N SER A 94 0.83 2.75 6.95
CA SER A 94 -0.34 3.30 7.64
C SER A 94 -0.23 4.82 7.78
N ASP A 95 -1.28 5.53 7.38
CA ASP A 95 -1.44 6.97 7.59
C ASP A 95 -2.28 7.20 8.83
N LEU A 96 -1.61 7.50 9.95
CA LEU A 96 -2.29 7.61 11.22
C LEU A 96 -3.09 8.90 11.34
N PRO A 97 -4.39 8.78 11.68
CA PRO A 97 -5.19 9.95 12.01
C PRO A 97 -4.67 10.65 13.27
N LYS A 98 -4.80 11.98 13.31
CA LYS A 98 -4.36 12.81 14.45
C LYS A 98 -4.98 12.42 15.80
N TYR A 99 -6.18 11.81 15.80
CA TYR A 99 -6.86 11.38 17.03
C TYR A 99 -6.31 10.08 17.64
N THR A 100 -5.37 9.41 16.98
CA THR A 100 -4.66 8.26 17.60
C THR A 100 -3.70 8.67 18.72
N TYR A 101 -3.49 9.98 18.89
CA TYR A 101 -2.67 10.53 19.96
C TYR A 101 -3.54 11.05 21.09
N ILE A 102 -3.39 10.51 22.29
CA ILE A 102 -4.01 11.02 23.53
C ILE A 102 -2.90 11.40 24.50
N GLY A 103 -2.67 12.71 24.67
CA GLY A 103 -1.54 13.21 25.45
C GLY A 103 -0.22 12.75 24.82
N ASN A 104 0.58 12.02 25.60
CA ASN A 104 1.88 11.46 25.18
C ASN A 104 1.78 9.98 24.79
N THR A 105 0.57 9.45 24.60
CA THR A 105 0.33 8.04 24.35
C THR A 105 -0.20 7.86 22.93
N PHE A 106 0.40 6.92 22.22
CA PHE A 106 -0.04 6.46 20.92
C PHE A 106 -0.95 5.24 21.08
N LEU A 107 -2.17 5.32 20.51
CA LEU A 107 -3.13 4.23 20.53
C LEU A 107 -3.08 3.46 19.22
N ILE A 108 -2.78 2.18 19.30
CA ILE A 108 -2.85 1.24 18.18
C ILE A 108 -4.13 0.43 18.29
N ASP A 109 -4.83 0.27 17.16
CA ASP A 109 -5.95 -0.66 17.09
C ASP A 109 -5.44 -2.09 17.38
N PRO A 110 -6.02 -2.83 18.34
CA PRO A 110 -5.60 -4.20 18.66
C PRO A 110 -5.59 -5.15 17.47
N LYS A 111 -6.41 -4.92 16.45
CA LYS A 111 -6.43 -5.71 15.21
C LYS A 111 -5.11 -5.65 14.43
N ILE A 112 -4.28 -4.63 14.63
CA ILE A 112 -2.94 -4.57 14.02
C ILE A 112 -2.08 -5.75 14.47
N TYR A 113 -2.18 -6.19 15.74
CA TYR A 113 -1.45 -7.38 16.21
C TYR A 113 -1.98 -8.65 15.53
N ASP A 114 -3.29 -8.75 15.38
CA ASP A 114 -3.96 -9.90 14.77
C ASP A 114 -3.55 -10.06 13.28
N ASP A 115 -3.27 -8.95 12.59
CA ASP A 115 -2.73 -8.95 11.23
C ASP A 115 -1.37 -9.67 11.11
N PHE A 116 -0.61 -9.81 12.20
CA PHE A 116 0.69 -10.49 12.22
C PHE A 116 0.61 -11.96 12.68
N GLY A 117 -0.55 -12.39 13.15
CA GLY A 117 -0.83 -13.79 13.51
C GLY A 117 -1.47 -13.93 14.88
N GLU A 118 -2.04 -15.11 15.10
CA GLU A 118 -2.60 -15.47 16.40
C GLU A 118 -1.52 -15.44 17.49
N ASN A 119 -1.85 -14.86 18.65
CA ASN A 119 -0.96 -14.73 19.81
C ASN A 119 0.27 -13.82 19.61
N VAL A 120 0.27 -12.93 18.61
CA VAL A 120 1.29 -11.89 18.51
C VAL A 120 1.01 -10.81 19.54
N ASN A 121 1.94 -10.64 20.47
CA ASN A 121 1.85 -9.67 21.57
C ASN A 121 2.79 -8.47 21.38
N GLU A 122 3.64 -8.51 20.38
CA GLU A 122 4.57 -7.42 20.06
C GLU A 122 4.72 -7.23 18.55
N VAL A 123 4.82 -5.98 18.15
CA VAL A 123 5.15 -5.58 16.80
C VAL A 123 6.21 -4.48 16.86
N PHE A 124 7.00 -4.37 15.78
CA PHE A 124 7.96 -3.29 15.60
C PHE A 124 7.37 -2.26 14.67
N ALA A 125 7.49 -0.98 15.01
CA ALA A 125 6.93 0.10 14.22
C ALA A 125 8.00 1.16 13.94
N VAL A 126 8.10 1.55 12.69
CA VAL A 126 8.88 2.72 12.30
C VAL A 126 7.91 3.84 11.97
N PHE A 127 8.03 4.91 12.74
CA PHE A 127 7.30 6.16 12.53
C PHE A 127 8.17 7.09 11.70
N ILE A 128 7.62 7.65 10.64
CA ILE A 128 8.37 8.51 9.74
C ILE A 128 7.54 9.73 9.34
N ASP A 129 8.17 10.91 9.31
CA ASP A 129 7.55 12.12 8.81
C ASP A 129 7.12 11.96 7.36
N LYS A 130 5.86 12.30 7.05
CA LYS A 130 5.27 12.06 5.73
C LYS A 130 5.95 12.86 4.63
N GLU A 131 6.25 14.14 4.86
CA GLU A 131 6.84 15.01 3.85
C GLU A 131 8.24 14.53 3.51
N TYR A 132 9.02 14.17 4.55
CA TYR A 132 10.34 13.60 4.37
C TYR A 132 10.30 12.28 3.61
N PHE A 133 9.40 11.35 3.99
CA PHE A 133 9.28 10.06 3.31
C PHE A 133 8.88 10.21 1.85
N HIS A 134 7.86 11.04 1.57
CA HIS A 134 7.48 11.35 0.19
C HIS A 134 8.65 11.92 -0.60
N LYS A 135 9.32 12.91 -0.04
CA LYS A 135 10.47 13.54 -0.71
C LYS A 135 11.54 12.50 -1.05
N ARG A 136 11.96 11.66 -0.08
CA ARG A 136 12.98 10.62 -0.29
C ARG A 136 12.58 9.65 -1.40
N LEU A 137 11.34 9.14 -1.35
CA LEU A 137 10.84 8.18 -2.34
C LEU A 137 10.70 8.82 -3.73
N PHE A 138 10.20 10.06 -3.82
CA PHE A 138 10.06 10.74 -5.11
C PHE A 138 11.39 11.17 -5.69
N ASP A 139 12.34 11.64 -4.89
CA ASP A 139 13.71 11.90 -5.36
C ASP A 139 14.32 10.62 -5.95
N PHE A 140 14.23 9.50 -5.23
CA PHE A 140 14.69 8.18 -5.70
C PHE A 140 14.04 7.77 -7.04
N CYS A 141 12.72 7.96 -7.17
CA CYS A 141 11.97 7.62 -8.38
C CYS A 141 12.32 8.55 -9.55
N THR A 142 12.45 9.86 -9.28
CA THR A 142 12.77 10.88 -10.31
C THR A 142 14.15 10.65 -10.90
N GLU A 143 15.16 10.40 -10.07
CA GLU A 143 16.52 10.09 -10.52
C GLU A 143 16.57 8.87 -11.46
N ARG A 144 15.60 7.95 -11.33
CA ARG A 144 15.53 6.71 -12.11
C ARG A 144 14.47 6.72 -13.20
N SER A 145 13.80 7.87 -13.38
CA SER A 145 12.69 8.02 -14.34
C SER A 145 11.62 6.94 -14.15
N VAL A 146 11.19 6.75 -12.90
CA VAL A 146 10.14 5.82 -12.51
C VAL A 146 8.94 6.59 -11.98
N GLU A 147 7.74 6.14 -12.32
CA GLU A 147 6.50 6.72 -11.82
C GLU A 147 5.80 5.75 -10.88
N LEU A 148 5.23 6.29 -9.81
CA LEU A 148 4.38 5.57 -8.87
C LEU A 148 3.02 6.25 -8.79
N ALA A 149 1.94 5.47 -8.88
CA ALA A 149 0.64 5.91 -8.40
C ALA A 149 0.62 5.82 -6.87
N TYR A 150 -0.01 6.78 -6.21
CA TYR A 150 -0.08 6.77 -4.74
C TYR A 150 -1.38 7.38 -4.23
N GLY A 151 -1.78 6.99 -3.03
CA GLY A 151 -2.98 7.53 -2.40
C GLY A 151 -3.46 6.72 -1.20
N HIS A 152 -4.49 7.28 -0.56
CA HIS A 152 -5.19 6.61 0.53
C HIS A 152 -6.06 5.46 0.00
N VAL A 153 -6.13 4.39 0.77
CA VAL A 153 -7.10 3.33 0.54
C VAL A 153 -8.50 3.81 0.94
N LEU A 154 -9.44 3.63 0.05
CA LEU A 154 -10.85 3.88 0.27
C LEU A 154 -11.50 2.62 0.85
N TYR A 155 -12.02 2.73 2.05
CA TYR A 155 -12.68 1.64 2.76
C TYR A 155 -14.18 1.73 2.57
N ASP A 156 -14.67 1.07 1.55
CA ASP A 156 -16.10 0.97 1.27
C ASP A 156 -16.45 -0.35 0.60
N ASN A 157 -17.72 -0.71 0.63
CA ASN A 157 -18.26 -1.87 -0.05
C ASN A 157 -19.06 -1.49 -1.32
N ASN A 158 -18.91 -0.25 -1.80
CA ASN A 158 -19.66 0.24 -2.94
C ASN A 158 -19.15 -0.38 -4.24
N GLU A 159 -20.05 -0.55 -5.18
CA GLU A 159 -19.72 -0.97 -6.54
C GLU A 159 -18.96 0.13 -7.29
N ILE A 160 -18.07 -0.30 -8.16
CA ILE A 160 -17.35 0.60 -9.07
C ILE A 160 -18.22 0.85 -10.30
N ALA A 161 -18.42 2.12 -10.66
CA ALA A 161 -19.22 2.49 -11.81
C ALA A 161 -18.66 1.89 -13.11
N PRO A 162 -19.50 1.47 -14.08
CA PRO A 162 -19.06 0.86 -15.33
C PRO A 162 -18.05 1.69 -16.13
N SER A 163 -18.18 3.02 -16.11
CA SER A 163 -17.23 3.93 -16.75
C SER A 163 -15.83 3.88 -16.13
N GLU A 164 -15.76 3.70 -14.82
CA GLU A 164 -14.49 3.54 -14.11
C GLU A 164 -13.90 2.15 -14.33
N VAL A 165 -14.73 1.12 -14.40
CA VAL A 165 -14.29 -0.24 -14.78
C VAL A 165 -13.63 -0.22 -16.16
N ALA A 166 -14.22 0.48 -17.13
CA ALA A 166 -13.63 0.62 -18.45
C ALA A 166 -12.24 1.28 -18.40
N LYS A 167 -12.07 2.32 -17.58
CA LYS A 167 -10.76 2.99 -17.39
C LYS A 167 -9.73 2.06 -16.75
N ILE A 168 -10.14 1.28 -15.75
CA ILE A 168 -9.25 0.30 -15.09
C ILE A 168 -8.78 -0.75 -16.10
N LEU A 169 -9.69 -1.32 -16.87
CA LEU A 169 -9.35 -2.32 -17.90
C LEU A 169 -8.51 -1.74 -19.03
N GLY A 170 -8.68 -0.45 -19.33
CA GLY A 170 -7.86 0.29 -20.31
C GLY A 170 -6.55 0.84 -19.74
N ASN A 171 -6.17 0.48 -18.52
CA ASN A 171 -4.99 0.99 -17.80
C ASN A 171 -4.96 2.52 -17.61
N GLN A 172 -6.14 3.16 -17.58
CA GLN A 172 -6.29 4.61 -17.41
C GLN A 172 -6.65 4.98 -15.96
N SER A 173 -6.85 3.99 -15.10
CA SER A 173 -7.15 4.19 -13.69
C SER A 173 -6.52 3.08 -12.84
N HIS A 174 -6.01 3.48 -11.70
CA HIS A 174 -5.42 2.60 -10.68
C HIS A 174 -6.33 2.41 -9.45
N ARG A 175 -7.59 2.86 -9.53
CA ARG A 175 -8.51 2.89 -8.38
C ARG A 175 -8.68 1.56 -7.66
N HIS A 176 -8.64 0.44 -8.39
CA HIS A 176 -8.77 -0.90 -7.82
C HIS A 176 -7.63 -1.29 -6.86
N TYR A 177 -6.46 -0.62 -6.94
CA TYR A 177 -5.37 -0.80 -5.98
C TYR A 177 -5.58 -0.06 -4.66
N PHE A 178 -6.51 0.91 -4.64
CA PHE A 178 -6.77 1.80 -3.52
C PHE A 178 -8.15 1.56 -2.92
N LYS A 179 -8.66 0.33 -2.97
CA LYS A 179 -9.96 -0.03 -2.42
C LYS A 179 -9.85 -1.28 -1.56
N LYS A 180 -10.48 -1.23 -0.38
CA LYS A 180 -10.63 -2.35 0.55
C LYS A 180 -12.01 -2.39 1.17
N PRO A 181 -12.49 -3.56 1.63
CA PRO A 181 -13.69 -3.66 2.47
C PRO A 181 -13.58 -2.79 3.72
N ILE A 182 -14.73 -2.31 4.21
CA ILE A 182 -14.80 -1.40 5.36
C ILE A 182 -14.17 -1.99 6.63
N ASP A 183 -14.17 -3.31 6.78
CA ASP A 183 -13.64 -4.02 7.93
C ASP A 183 -12.14 -3.82 8.15
N TYR A 184 -11.39 -3.46 7.09
CA TYR A 184 -9.96 -3.17 7.14
C TYR A 184 -9.63 -1.70 7.43
N ARG A 185 -10.63 -0.85 7.71
CA ARG A 185 -10.45 0.59 7.92
C ARG A 185 -9.48 0.93 9.06
N TYR A 186 -9.31 0.05 10.04
CA TYR A 186 -8.35 0.22 11.15
C TYR A 186 -6.89 0.30 10.66
N GLN A 187 -6.57 -0.24 9.48
CA GLN A 187 -5.23 -0.21 8.91
C GLN A 187 -4.82 1.19 8.43
N CYS A 188 -5.76 2.07 8.14
CA CYS A 188 -5.52 3.45 7.68
C CYS A 188 -4.46 3.50 6.56
N GLU A 189 -4.56 2.60 5.59
CA GLU A 189 -3.50 2.40 4.58
C GLU A 189 -3.34 3.56 3.62
N PHE A 190 -2.08 3.87 3.35
CA PHE A 190 -1.62 4.65 2.20
C PHE A 190 -0.75 3.75 1.32
N ARG A 191 -0.93 3.80 0.02
CA ARG A 191 -0.25 2.91 -0.93
C ARG A 191 0.57 3.66 -1.94
N TYR A 192 1.68 3.01 -2.35
CA TYR A 192 2.45 3.32 -3.54
C TYR A 192 2.37 2.13 -4.49
N VAL A 193 2.02 2.37 -5.75
CA VAL A 193 1.74 1.33 -6.74
C VAL A 193 2.57 1.58 -7.99
N VAL A 194 3.30 0.56 -8.42
CA VAL A 194 4.12 0.60 -9.65
C VAL A 194 3.24 0.56 -10.92
N GLY A 195 1.99 0.13 -10.79
CA GLY A 195 1.10 0.02 -11.95
C GLY A 195 1.47 -1.15 -12.87
N ASN A 196 1.38 -0.93 -14.18
CA ASN A 196 1.57 -2.00 -15.17
C ASN A 196 3.01 -2.19 -15.61
N ASP A 197 3.90 -1.26 -15.27
CA ASP A 197 5.30 -1.26 -15.74
C ASP A 197 6.28 -1.85 -14.72
N THR A 198 5.89 -2.97 -14.12
CA THR A 198 6.66 -3.67 -13.09
C THR A 198 8.07 -4.05 -13.56
N GLN A 199 8.24 -4.47 -14.80
CA GLN A 199 9.56 -4.88 -15.32
C GLN A 199 10.50 -3.68 -15.50
N ASP A 200 9.99 -2.56 -16.00
CA ASP A 200 10.75 -1.32 -16.12
C ASP A 200 11.16 -0.77 -14.75
N PHE A 201 10.23 -0.78 -13.79
CA PHE A 201 10.53 -0.44 -12.39
C PHE A 201 11.68 -1.28 -11.84
N ILE A 202 11.59 -2.62 -11.92
CA ILE A 202 12.63 -3.52 -11.42
C ILE A 202 14.00 -3.21 -12.05
N LYS A 203 14.02 -3.02 -13.38
CA LYS A 203 15.25 -2.73 -14.12
C LYS A 203 15.86 -1.38 -13.73
N LYS A 204 15.06 -0.32 -13.69
CA LYS A 204 15.53 1.05 -13.42
C LYS A 204 15.94 1.25 -11.97
N THR A 205 15.24 0.63 -11.02
CA THR A 205 15.57 0.73 -9.60
C THR A 205 16.61 -0.28 -9.14
N GLN A 206 16.98 -1.24 -10.00
CA GLN A 206 17.82 -2.38 -9.64
C GLN A 206 17.27 -3.17 -8.46
N ALA A 207 15.92 -3.25 -8.38
CA ALA A 207 15.23 -3.88 -7.28
C ALA A 207 15.64 -5.35 -7.12
N GLN A 208 15.96 -5.74 -5.89
CA GLN A 208 16.38 -7.08 -5.56
C GLN A 208 15.16 -7.98 -5.34
N LYS A 209 15.15 -9.14 -6.00
CA LYS A 209 14.08 -10.12 -5.84
C LYS A 209 14.13 -10.78 -4.47
N THR A 210 12.99 -10.86 -3.81
CA THR A 210 12.78 -11.60 -2.56
C THR A 210 11.80 -12.76 -2.79
N GLN A 211 11.53 -13.55 -1.75
CA GLN A 211 10.52 -14.62 -1.82
C GLN A 211 9.12 -14.06 -2.18
N ASN A 212 8.76 -12.88 -1.68
CA ASN A 212 7.41 -12.34 -1.74
C ASN A 212 7.26 -11.14 -2.69
N GLY A 213 8.36 -10.60 -3.22
CA GLY A 213 8.32 -9.40 -4.04
C GLY A 213 9.70 -8.89 -4.43
N TYR A 214 9.89 -7.58 -4.33
CA TYR A 214 11.12 -6.89 -4.70
C TYR A 214 11.44 -5.81 -3.67
N THR A 215 12.70 -5.66 -3.30
CA THR A 215 13.17 -4.60 -2.40
C THR A 215 13.94 -3.54 -3.16
N ILE A 216 13.74 -2.30 -2.74
CA ILE A 216 14.55 -1.14 -3.10
C ILE A 216 15.14 -0.51 -1.84
N ASP A 217 16.24 0.21 -1.98
CA ASP A 217 16.91 0.96 -0.93
C ASP A 217 16.80 2.46 -1.27
N ILE A 218 16.06 3.23 -0.44
CA ILE A 218 15.90 4.67 -0.60
C ILE A 218 16.83 5.48 0.32
N GLY A 219 17.73 4.81 1.03
CA GLY A 219 18.70 5.38 1.96
C GLY A 219 18.15 5.58 3.38
N CYS A 220 19.06 5.86 4.29
CA CYS A 220 18.81 6.02 5.72
C CYS A 220 17.66 6.98 6.03
N LEU A 221 16.80 6.59 6.98
CA LEU A 221 15.61 7.35 7.38
C LEU A 221 15.72 8.01 8.78
N HIS A 222 16.84 7.86 9.49
CA HIS A 222 17.01 8.25 10.90
C HIS A 222 16.62 9.70 11.23
N GLU A 223 16.90 10.63 10.33
CA GLU A 223 16.77 12.06 10.61
C GLU A 223 15.34 12.48 10.95
N TYR A 224 14.35 11.84 10.32
CA TYR A 224 12.92 12.17 10.46
C TYR A 224 12.07 10.94 10.77
N SER A 225 12.65 9.97 11.45
CA SER A 225 11.95 8.76 11.86
C SER A 225 12.41 8.26 13.22
N PHE A 226 11.66 7.34 13.79
CA PHE A 226 12.08 6.58 14.97
C PHE A 226 11.48 5.18 14.94
N LEU A 227 12.26 4.22 15.47
CA LEU A 227 11.85 2.84 15.63
C LEU A 227 11.35 2.62 17.05
N SER A 228 10.24 1.93 17.20
CA SER A 228 9.68 1.54 18.49
C SER A 228 9.20 0.10 18.49
N LYS A 229 9.44 -0.59 19.58
CA LYS A 229 8.79 -1.87 19.89
C LYS A 229 7.48 -1.56 20.61
N ILE A 230 6.39 -2.16 20.16
CA ILE A 230 5.05 -1.94 20.67
C ILE A 230 4.52 -3.26 21.19
N VAL A 231 4.07 -3.26 22.44
CA VAL A 231 3.54 -4.43 23.15
C VAL A 231 2.05 -4.24 23.38
N ARG A 232 1.28 -5.31 23.17
CA ARG A 232 -0.18 -5.34 23.35
C ARG A 232 -0.57 -5.19 24.82
#